data_f7c8094f16b0a3460efe757c3517a4d5
#
_entry.id   f7c8094f16b0a3460efe757c3517a4d5
#
_cell.length_a   1.000
_cell.length_b   1.000
_cell.length_c   1.000
_cell.angle_alpha   90.00
_cell.angle_beta   90.00
_cell.angle_gamma   90.00
#
_symmetry.space_group_name_H-M   'P 1'
#
loop_
_entity.id
_entity.type
_entity.pdbx_description
1 polymer ?
#
loop_
_entity_poly.entity_id
_entity_poly.type
_entity_poly.pdbx_seq_one_letter_code
_entity_poly.pdbx_strand_id
1 'polypeptide(L)'
;MAGCPEAELRSGRGAAGRRVPGAANIYHHLLLSGIRAEVWMQKDVNEDNFDEHIAQVYKTDSQNGHISLVLGAGNVSSIPPLDVLDRLFAHKSVSLLKVHPVNDYLKDIFANIFEDFISEGYVQIVSGGADVGKYLCDHQQIDHIHITGGAKTYDSIVFGTGEEGVERKKRGETKINKSITAELGCVTPIIVVPGPWSKADIKYQAENIATQKLHNASFNCIAGQVLLLPENWSASKDLLAQVKSTISTTELREPYYPGTKDRYESIKNACENLSLIHI
;
A
#
# COMPACT_ATOMS: atom_id res chain seq x y z
N MET A 1 26.19 10.05 -17.25
CA MET A 1 25.52 8.80 -16.82
C MET A 1 26.32 8.26 -15.64
N ALA A 2 25.85 8.48 -14.42
CA ALA A 2 26.45 7.87 -13.24
C ALA A 2 26.00 6.41 -13.22
N GLY A 3 26.92 5.47 -13.33
CA GLY A 3 26.66 4.05 -13.33
C GLY A 3 25.91 3.63 -12.07
N CYS A 4 24.85 2.88 -12.23
CA CYS A 4 24.17 2.20 -11.14
C CYS A 4 25.20 1.27 -10.46
N PRO A 5 25.38 1.31 -9.12
CA PRO A 5 26.29 0.39 -8.46
C PRO A 5 25.87 -1.06 -8.73
N GLU A 6 26.82 -1.88 -9.14
CA GLU A 6 26.60 -3.32 -9.40
C GLU A 6 26.03 -3.98 -8.16
N ALA A 7 24.89 -4.65 -8.31
CA ALA A 7 24.26 -5.39 -7.25
C ALA A 7 24.88 -6.78 -7.15
N GLU A 8 25.39 -7.14 -5.97
CA GLU A 8 25.93 -8.46 -5.68
C GLU A 8 24.83 -9.53 -5.70
N LEU A 9 24.99 -10.54 -6.55
CA LEU A 9 24.19 -11.77 -6.51
C LEU A 9 24.70 -12.67 -5.35
N ARG A 10 23.79 -13.16 -4.55
CA ARG A 10 24.09 -14.17 -3.53
C ARG A 10 23.20 -15.38 -3.73
N SER A 11 23.79 -16.56 -3.93
CA SER A 11 23.09 -17.84 -3.92
C SER A 11 22.93 -18.33 -2.47
N GLY A 12 21.68 -18.54 -2.04
CA GLY A 12 21.37 -19.15 -0.76
C GLY A 12 20.13 -20.02 -0.88
N ARG A 13 20.28 -21.32 -0.60
CA ARG A 13 19.20 -22.33 -0.54
C ARG A 13 18.23 -22.37 -1.74
N GLY A 14 18.76 -22.29 -2.96
CA GLY A 14 18.00 -22.61 -4.18
C GLY A 14 17.18 -21.48 -4.80
N ALA A 15 17.39 -20.24 -4.37
CA ALA A 15 16.85 -19.05 -5.05
C ALA A 15 17.95 -18.00 -5.20
N ALA A 16 18.05 -17.36 -6.37
CA ALA A 16 18.93 -16.22 -6.57
C ALA A 16 18.31 -14.99 -5.89
N GLY A 17 19.03 -14.37 -4.96
CA GLY A 17 18.64 -13.12 -4.35
C GLY A 17 19.55 -12.00 -4.84
N ARG A 18 19.00 -10.88 -5.30
CA ARG A 18 19.78 -9.70 -5.65
C ARG A 18 19.66 -8.65 -4.54
N ARG A 19 20.83 -8.22 -4.06
CA ARG A 19 20.89 -7.10 -3.11
C ARG A 19 20.53 -5.81 -3.83
N VAL A 20 19.47 -5.14 -3.38
CA VAL A 20 19.14 -3.80 -3.86
C VAL A 20 20.08 -2.81 -3.18
N PRO A 21 20.79 -1.94 -3.92
CA PRO A 21 21.58 -0.90 -3.32
C PRO A 21 20.69 0.00 -2.45
N GLY A 22 20.85 -0.08 -1.14
CA GLY A 22 20.01 0.68 -0.20
C GLY A 22 20.28 2.19 -0.18
N ALA A 23 21.32 2.65 -0.92
CA ALA A 23 21.74 4.03 -0.83
C ALA A 23 22.24 4.54 -2.18
N ALA A 24 21.50 5.49 -2.75
CA ALA A 24 21.87 6.18 -3.98
C ALA A 24 22.80 7.38 -3.75
N ASN A 25 22.97 7.83 -2.50
CA ASN A 25 23.81 8.98 -2.12
C ASN A 25 24.25 8.89 -0.65
N ILE A 26 25.14 9.80 -0.23
CA ILE A 26 25.70 9.82 1.12
C ILE A 26 24.64 9.98 2.22
N TYR A 27 23.56 10.70 1.96
CA TYR A 27 22.47 10.88 2.93
C TYR A 27 21.71 9.58 3.15
N HIS A 28 21.47 8.81 2.10
CA HIS A 28 20.88 7.48 2.22
C HIS A 28 21.80 6.52 2.99
N HIS A 29 23.11 6.58 2.79
CA HIS A 29 24.07 5.78 3.56
C HIS A 29 24.00 6.09 5.06
N LEU A 30 23.83 7.35 5.44
CA LEU A 30 23.71 7.77 6.84
C LEU A 30 22.36 7.37 7.44
N LEU A 31 21.26 7.66 6.74
CA LEU A 31 19.90 7.45 7.23
C LEU A 31 19.50 5.96 7.23
N LEU A 32 19.99 5.20 6.25
CA LEU A 32 19.66 3.78 6.07
C LEU A 32 20.80 2.84 6.44
N SER A 33 21.76 3.34 7.26
CA SER A 33 22.87 2.50 7.74
C SER A 33 22.35 1.28 8.48
N GLY A 34 22.80 0.09 8.09
CA GLY A 34 22.34 -1.17 8.66
C GLY A 34 21.05 -1.76 8.05
N ILE A 35 20.34 -1.01 7.22
CA ILE A 35 19.20 -1.54 6.45
C ILE A 35 19.71 -2.24 5.19
N ARG A 36 19.21 -3.47 4.95
CA ARG A 36 19.47 -4.25 3.75
C ARG A 36 18.17 -4.63 3.10
N ALA A 37 18.08 -4.47 1.78
CA ALA A 37 16.96 -4.95 0.99
C ALA A 37 17.45 -5.98 -0.03
N GLU A 38 16.74 -7.10 -0.12
CA GLU A 38 17.05 -8.19 -1.05
C GLU A 38 15.76 -8.55 -1.79
N VAL A 39 15.86 -8.70 -3.12
CA VAL A 39 14.76 -9.24 -3.92
C VAL A 39 15.05 -10.71 -4.19
N TRP A 40 14.19 -11.58 -3.70
CA TRP A 40 14.28 -13.02 -3.90
C TRP A 40 13.51 -13.38 -5.17
N MET A 41 14.21 -13.95 -6.13
CA MET A 41 13.64 -14.36 -7.41
C MET A 41 12.86 -15.67 -7.28
N GLN A 42 12.08 -16.00 -8.29
CA GLN A 42 11.43 -17.31 -8.40
C GLN A 42 12.45 -18.45 -8.43
N LYS A 43 12.03 -19.67 -8.06
CA LYS A 43 12.94 -20.81 -7.85
C LYS A 43 13.72 -21.26 -9.11
N ASP A 44 13.17 -20.98 -10.27
CA ASP A 44 13.74 -21.29 -11.59
C ASP A 44 14.72 -20.22 -12.09
N VAL A 45 14.84 -19.10 -11.37
CA VAL A 45 15.78 -18.03 -11.69
C VAL A 45 17.09 -18.23 -10.95
N ASN A 46 18.19 -18.26 -11.69
CA ASN A 46 19.55 -18.42 -11.19
C ASN A 46 20.48 -17.33 -11.79
N GLU A 47 21.77 -17.39 -11.50
CA GLU A 47 22.74 -16.39 -11.98
C GLU A 47 22.87 -16.37 -13.51
N ASP A 48 22.75 -17.52 -14.16
CA ASP A 48 22.93 -17.64 -15.62
C ASP A 48 21.75 -17.06 -16.42
N ASN A 49 20.53 -17.17 -15.89
CA ASN A 49 19.30 -16.69 -16.55
C ASN A 49 18.69 -15.44 -15.92
N PHE A 50 19.33 -14.85 -14.87
CA PHE A 50 18.80 -13.72 -14.13
C PHE A 50 18.43 -12.55 -15.03
N ASP A 51 19.31 -12.19 -15.96
CA ASP A 51 19.07 -11.07 -16.87
C ASP A 51 17.87 -11.29 -17.78
N GLU A 52 17.51 -12.53 -18.08
CA GLU A 52 16.32 -12.85 -18.86
C GLU A 52 15.03 -12.55 -18.11
N HIS A 53 15.06 -12.57 -16.78
CA HIS A 53 13.88 -12.41 -15.90
C HIS A 53 13.67 -11.01 -15.33
N ILE A 54 14.60 -10.09 -15.56
CA ILE A 54 14.46 -8.69 -15.12
C ILE A 54 14.13 -7.76 -16.28
N ALA A 55 13.47 -6.64 -15.95
CA ALA A 55 13.17 -5.56 -16.89
C ALA A 55 12.48 -6.01 -18.20
N GLN A 56 11.59 -7.00 -18.11
CA GLN A 56 10.92 -7.65 -19.24
C GLN A 56 10.22 -6.65 -20.16
N VAL A 57 9.64 -5.59 -19.59
CA VAL A 57 8.95 -4.55 -20.34
C VAL A 57 9.86 -3.86 -21.38
N TYR A 58 11.16 -3.77 -21.12
CA TYR A 58 12.12 -3.15 -22.04
C TYR A 58 12.62 -4.12 -23.12
N LYS A 59 12.34 -5.43 -22.96
CA LYS A 59 12.77 -6.50 -23.88
C LYS A 59 11.66 -6.92 -24.84
N THR A 60 10.42 -6.55 -24.54
CA THR A 60 9.26 -6.86 -25.35
C THR A 60 8.86 -5.67 -26.21
N ASP A 61 8.76 -5.86 -27.51
CA ASP A 61 8.16 -4.90 -28.44
C ASP A 61 6.64 -4.98 -28.31
N SER A 62 6.08 -4.24 -27.36
CA SER A 62 4.63 -4.01 -27.33
C SER A 62 4.28 -2.96 -28.37
N GLN A 63 3.58 -3.37 -29.41
CA GLN A 63 3.11 -2.46 -30.47
C GLN A 63 1.74 -1.82 -30.14
N ASN A 64 1.05 -2.33 -29.11
CA ASN A 64 -0.27 -1.81 -28.72
C ASN A 64 -0.15 -0.93 -27.50
N GLY A 65 -0.57 0.33 -27.62
CA GLY A 65 -0.74 1.22 -26.48
C GLY A 65 -1.91 0.78 -25.61
N HIS A 66 -1.80 0.97 -24.31
CA HIS A 66 -2.84 0.70 -23.32
C HIS A 66 -3.15 1.95 -22.51
N ILE A 67 -4.41 2.12 -22.10
CA ILE A 67 -4.81 3.18 -21.18
C ILE A 67 -5.11 2.57 -19.81
N SER A 68 -4.32 2.94 -18.83
CA SER A 68 -4.53 2.58 -17.44
C SER A 68 -5.25 3.67 -16.67
N LEU A 69 -6.35 3.33 -16.04
CA LEU A 69 -6.99 4.15 -15.02
C LEU A 69 -6.33 3.90 -13.67
N VAL A 70 -5.78 4.93 -13.06
CA VAL A 70 -5.26 4.91 -11.69
C VAL A 70 -6.29 5.57 -10.77
N LEU A 71 -6.92 4.79 -9.91
CA LEU A 71 -7.77 5.28 -8.82
C LEU A 71 -6.89 5.56 -7.61
N GLY A 72 -6.47 6.80 -7.47
CA GLY A 72 -5.45 7.20 -6.51
C GLY A 72 -5.85 7.02 -5.05
N ALA A 73 -4.88 6.67 -4.22
CA ALA A 73 -5.04 6.56 -2.77
C ALA A 73 -5.34 7.92 -2.11
N GLY A 74 -6.12 7.89 -1.04
CA GLY A 74 -6.43 9.09 -0.24
C GLY A 74 -5.56 9.26 1.00
N ASN A 75 -4.85 8.22 1.43
CA ASN A 75 -4.15 8.20 2.73
C ASN A 75 -2.70 8.69 2.68
N VAL A 76 -2.01 8.50 1.57
CA VAL A 76 -0.60 8.91 1.40
C VAL A 76 -0.45 9.61 0.05
N SER A 77 -0.01 10.86 0.08
CA SER A 77 0.05 11.73 -1.11
C SER A 77 1.04 11.27 -2.17
N SER A 78 2.06 10.49 -1.81
CA SER A 78 3.05 9.97 -2.76
C SER A 78 2.59 8.74 -3.54
N ILE A 79 1.56 8.03 -3.09
CA ILE A 79 1.09 6.80 -3.75
C ILE A 79 0.55 7.08 -5.16
N PRO A 80 -0.41 8.00 -5.37
CA PRO A 80 -0.95 8.23 -6.70
C PRO A 80 0.09 8.56 -7.78
N PRO A 81 1.07 9.47 -7.57
CA PRO A 81 2.11 9.72 -8.56
C PRO A 81 3.04 8.52 -8.77
N LEU A 82 3.32 7.71 -7.75
CA LEU A 82 4.12 6.49 -7.90
C LEU A 82 3.37 5.42 -8.70
N ASP A 83 2.07 5.27 -8.48
CA ASP A 83 1.22 4.36 -9.27
C ASP A 83 1.18 4.78 -10.76
N VAL A 84 1.12 6.09 -11.04
CA VAL A 84 1.21 6.62 -12.41
C VAL A 84 2.55 6.29 -13.05
N LEU A 85 3.66 6.50 -12.34
CA LEU A 85 5.00 6.16 -12.84
C LEU A 85 5.17 4.66 -13.09
N ASP A 86 4.63 3.82 -12.23
CA ASP A 86 4.61 2.37 -12.43
C ASP A 86 3.88 1.99 -13.72
N ARG A 87 2.69 2.56 -13.96
CA ARG A 87 1.94 2.30 -15.21
C ARG A 87 2.69 2.77 -16.45
N LEU A 88 3.31 3.95 -16.40
CA LEU A 88 4.08 4.49 -17.52
C LEU A 88 5.31 3.63 -17.84
N PHE A 89 6.14 3.35 -16.83
CA PHE A 89 7.47 2.77 -17.03
C PHE A 89 7.53 1.26 -16.93
N ALA A 90 6.76 0.65 -16.01
CA ALA A 90 6.75 -0.80 -15.85
C ALA A 90 5.73 -1.49 -16.76
N HIS A 91 4.73 -0.76 -17.27
CA HIS A 91 3.66 -1.32 -18.11
C HIS A 91 3.52 -0.67 -19.49
N LYS A 92 4.32 0.35 -19.83
CA LYS A 92 4.24 1.11 -21.10
C LYS A 92 2.81 1.57 -21.40
N SER A 93 2.10 2.07 -20.40
CA SER A 93 0.69 2.42 -20.47
C SER A 93 0.50 3.92 -20.27
N VAL A 94 -0.33 4.57 -21.10
CA VAL A 94 -0.81 5.93 -20.84
C VAL A 94 -1.68 5.93 -19.59
N SER A 95 -1.54 6.92 -18.73
CA SER A 95 -2.16 6.93 -17.42
C SER A 95 -3.19 8.03 -17.25
N LEU A 96 -4.40 7.64 -16.88
CA LEU A 96 -5.44 8.54 -16.40
C LEU A 96 -5.53 8.43 -14.88
N LEU A 97 -5.01 9.44 -14.17
CA LEU A 97 -5.11 9.51 -12.71
C LEU A 97 -6.42 10.18 -12.30
N LYS A 98 -7.26 9.47 -11.59
CA LYS A 98 -8.38 10.04 -10.86
C LYS A 98 -7.97 10.20 -9.40
N VAL A 99 -7.76 11.46 -8.94
CA VAL A 99 -7.37 11.74 -7.55
C VAL A 99 -8.48 11.37 -6.58
N HIS A 100 -8.10 10.94 -5.38
CA HIS A 100 -9.07 10.69 -4.31
C HIS A 100 -9.66 12.03 -3.82
N PRO A 101 -10.96 12.13 -3.54
CA PRO A 101 -11.57 13.40 -3.08
C PRO A 101 -10.89 14.03 -1.88
N VAL A 102 -10.36 13.24 -0.94
CA VAL A 102 -9.59 13.72 0.22
C VAL A 102 -8.31 14.46 -0.21
N ASN A 103 -7.75 14.11 -1.37
CA ASN A 103 -6.51 14.67 -1.90
C ASN A 103 -6.73 15.60 -3.12
N ASP A 104 -7.96 16.04 -3.34
CA ASP A 104 -8.30 16.89 -4.50
C ASP A 104 -7.48 18.19 -4.56
N TYR A 105 -7.09 18.70 -3.41
CA TYR A 105 -6.19 19.85 -3.26
C TYR A 105 -4.77 19.61 -3.83
N LEU A 106 -4.37 18.37 -4.08
CA LEU A 106 -3.06 18.02 -4.66
C LEU A 106 -3.09 17.98 -6.18
N LYS A 107 -4.26 18.09 -6.82
CA LYS A 107 -4.39 17.94 -8.27
C LYS A 107 -3.44 18.84 -9.05
N ASP A 108 -3.40 20.14 -8.71
CA ASP A 108 -2.56 21.11 -9.42
C ASP A 108 -1.06 20.86 -9.14
N ILE A 109 -0.74 20.39 -7.94
CA ILE A 109 0.65 19.98 -7.60
C ILE A 109 1.07 18.79 -8.45
N PHE A 110 0.22 17.77 -8.57
CA PHE A 110 0.49 16.63 -9.44
C PHE A 110 0.55 17.03 -10.92
N ALA A 111 -0.30 17.96 -11.36
CA ALA A 111 -0.24 18.48 -12.72
C ALA A 111 1.10 19.16 -13.03
N ASN A 112 1.65 19.94 -12.09
CA ASN A 112 2.97 20.54 -12.24
C ASN A 112 4.09 19.48 -12.23
N ILE A 113 3.98 18.46 -11.39
CA ILE A 113 4.99 17.36 -11.35
C ILE A 113 5.02 16.59 -12.69
N PHE A 114 3.87 16.40 -13.31
CA PHE A 114 3.72 15.64 -14.55
C PHE A 114 3.57 16.53 -15.81
N GLU A 115 3.95 17.82 -15.74
CA GLU A 115 3.73 18.79 -16.82
C GLU A 115 4.21 18.28 -18.18
N ASP A 116 5.44 17.77 -18.26
CA ASP A 116 6.02 17.23 -19.50
C ASP A 116 5.23 16.02 -20.02
N PHE A 117 4.82 15.11 -19.13
CA PHE A 117 4.03 13.94 -19.51
C PHE A 117 2.60 14.31 -19.94
N ILE A 118 2.03 15.35 -19.35
CA ILE A 118 0.68 15.85 -19.70
C ILE A 118 0.74 16.51 -21.07
N SER A 119 1.75 17.33 -21.33
CA SER A 119 1.91 18.03 -22.62
C SER A 119 2.08 17.04 -23.79
N GLU A 120 2.75 15.92 -23.56
CA GLU A 120 2.94 14.86 -24.54
C GLU A 120 1.76 13.85 -24.58
N GLY A 121 0.74 14.03 -23.73
CA GLY A 121 -0.45 13.18 -23.72
C GLY A 121 -0.31 11.83 -23.01
N TYR A 122 0.79 11.61 -22.27
CA TYR A 122 1.01 10.34 -21.54
C TYR A 122 0.28 10.26 -20.21
N VAL A 123 -0.06 11.41 -19.62
CA VAL A 123 -0.77 11.51 -18.34
C VAL A 123 -1.94 12.47 -18.45
N GLN A 124 -3.06 12.08 -17.84
CA GLN A 124 -4.18 12.99 -17.57
C GLN A 124 -4.58 12.87 -16.10
N ILE A 125 -4.99 13.98 -15.49
CA ILE A 125 -5.38 14.03 -14.07
C ILE A 125 -6.77 14.63 -13.96
N VAL A 126 -7.67 13.89 -13.31
CA VAL A 126 -9.06 14.29 -13.11
C VAL A 126 -9.46 14.23 -11.64
N SER A 127 -10.36 15.11 -11.25
CA SER A 127 -11.04 15.11 -9.95
C SER A 127 -12.42 14.45 -10.08
N GLY A 128 -13.02 14.13 -8.97
CA GLY A 128 -14.41 13.70 -8.92
C GLY A 128 -14.69 12.63 -7.83
N GLY A 129 -15.95 12.40 -7.58
CA GLY A 129 -16.46 11.45 -6.62
C GLY A 129 -16.49 10.00 -7.09
N ALA A 130 -17.35 9.23 -6.46
CA ALA A 130 -17.57 7.83 -6.81
C ALA A 130 -18.26 7.66 -8.17
N ASP A 131 -19.07 8.62 -8.57
CA ASP A 131 -19.75 8.70 -9.86
C ASP A 131 -18.78 8.81 -11.04
N VAL A 132 -17.81 9.73 -10.95
CA VAL A 132 -16.72 9.86 -11.93
C VAL A 132 -15.86 8.59 -11.93
N GLY A 133 -15.50 8.06 -10.76
CA GLY A 133 -14.77 6.80 -10.68
C GLY A 133 -15.49 5.64 -11.35
N LYS A 134 -16.80 5.51 -11.12
CA LYS A 134 -17.62 4.50 -11.79
C LYS A 134 -17.65 4.68 -13.30
N TYR A 135 -17.91 5.91 -13.78
CA TYR A 135 -17.91 6.21 -15.21
C TYR A 135 -16.60 5.80 -15.89
N LEU A 136 -15.47 6.16 -15.28
CA LEU A 136 -14.15 5.82 -15.82
C LEU A 136 -13.87 4.30 -15.80
N CYS A 137 -14.25 3.60 -14.74
CA CYS A 137 -14.12 2.14 -14.68
C CYS A 137 -14.93 1.44 -15.77
N ASP A 138 -16.13 1.95 -16.07
CA ASP A 138 -17.02 1.37 -17.09
C ASP A 138 -16.64 1.83 -18.54
N HIS A 139 -15.76 2.85 -18.70
CA HIS A 139 -15.45 3.45 -20.00
C HIS A 139 -14.68 2.50 -20.92
N GLN A 140 -15.13 2.32 -22.16
CA GLN A 140 -14.63 1.32 -23.10
C GLN A 140 -13.15 1.47 -23.47
N GLN A 141 -12.61 2.70 -23.47
CA GLN A 141 -11.20 2.96 -23.79
C GLN A 141 -10.22 2.65 -22.66
N ILE A 142 -10.70 2.35 -21.46
CA ILE A 142 -9.84 1.92 -20.37
C ILE A 142 -9.58 0.43 -20.49
N ASP A 143 -8.32 0.05 -20.60
CA ASP A 143 -7.87 -1.34 -20.73
C ASP A 143 -7.55 -1.97 -19.38
N HIS A 144 -6.98 -1.16 -18.48
CA HIS A 144 -6.54 -1.61 -17.17
C HIS A 144 -6.98 -0.64 -16.08
N ILE A 145 -7.31 -1.18 -14.91
CA ILE A 145 -7.62 -0.39 -13.71
C ILE A 145 -6.60 -0.74 -12.62
N HIS A 146 -5.98 0.28 -12.05
CA HIS A 146 -5.21 0.16 -10.81
C HIS A 146 -5.90 0.91 -9.69
N ILE A 147 -6.10 0.25 -8.54
CA ILE A 147 -6.71 0.88 -7.37
C ILE A 147 -5.85 0.68 -6.14
N THR A 148 -5.47 1.78 -5.48
CA THR A 148 -4.99 1.76 -4.10
C THR A 148 -6.09 2.30 -3.19
N GLY A 149 -6.73 1.42 -2.41
CA GLY A 149 -7.91 1.83 -1.64
C GLY A 149 -8.54 0.75 -0.79
N GLY A 150 -9.81 0.93 -0.46
CA GLY A 150 -10.56 0.02 0.39
C GLY A 150 -11.14 -1.19 -0.36
N ALA A 151 -11.17 -2.35 0.29
CA ALA A 151 -11.73 -3.59 -0.27
C ALA A 151 -13.19 -3.43 -0.73
N LYS A 152 -14.00 -2.61 -0.04
CA LYS A 152 -15.39 -2.34 -0.46
C LYS A 152 -15.47 -1.66 -1.83
N THR A 153 -14.56 -0.71 -2.10
CA THR A 153 -14.50 -0.03 -3.40
C THR A 153 -14.06 -1.00 -4.49
N TYR A 154 -13.03 -1.78 -4.22
CA TYR A 154 -12.59 -2.85 -5.12
C TYR A 154 -13.72 -3.83 -5.43
N ASP A 155 -14.41 -4.35 -4.41
CA ASP A 155 -15.55 -5.27 -4.58
C ASP A 155 -16.65 -4.65 -5.43
N SER A 156 -16.96 -3.37 -5.20
CA SER A 156 -17.99 -2.66 -5.97
C SER A 156 -17.62 -2.51 -7.44
N ILE A 157 -16.35 -2.32 -7.76
CA ILE A 157 -15.85 -2.26 -9.13
C ILE A 157 -15.89 -3.64 -9.78
N VAL A 158 -15.33 -4.65 -9.10
CA VAL A 158 -15.12 -5.98 -9.67
C VAL A 158 -16.40 -6.80 -9.73
N PHE A 159 -17.19 -6.79 -8.67
CA PHE A 159 -18.37 -7.64 -8.54
C PHE A 159 -19.69 -6.87 -8.67
N GLY A 160 -19.67 -5.56 -8.49
CA GLY A 160 -20.86 -4.72 -8.43
C GLY A 160 -21.33 -4.48 -7.00
N THR A 161 -22.48 -3.82 -6.87
CA THR A 161 -23.06 -3.40 -5.59
C THR A 161 -24.33 -4.21 -5.27
N GLY A 162 -24.79 -4.14 -4.01
CA GLY A 162 -26.01 -4.80 -3.55
C GLY A 162 -25.88 -6.31 -3.46
N GLU A 163 -27.02 -7.00 -3.35
CA GLU A 163 -27.09 -8.45 -3.20
C GLU A 163 -26.49 -9.19 -4.39
N GLU A 164 -26.71 -8.69 -5.60
CA GLU A 164 -26.15 -9.27 -6.82
C GLU A 164 -24.59 -9.24 -6.81
N GLY A 165 -23.99 -8.13 -6.34
CA GLY A 165 -22.53 -8.05 -6.20
C GLY A 165 -21.98 -9.03 -5.18
N VAL A 166 -22.67 -9.22 -4.06
CA VAL A 166 -22.32 -10.22 -3.05
C VAL A 166 -22.39 -11.65 -3.62
N GLU A 167 -23.44 -11.97 -4.38
CA GLU A 167 -23.58 -13.29 -4.99
C GLU A 167 -22.54 -13.53 -6.10
N ARG A 168 -22.23 -12.54 -6.95
CA ARG A 168 -21.13 -12.65 -7.91
C ARG A 168 -19.79 -12.91 -7.21
N LYS A 169 -19.49 -12.18 -6.13
CA LYS A 169 -18.27 -12.40 -5.36
C LYS A 169 -18.17 -13.82 -4.80
N LYS A 170 -19.27 -14.37 -4.27
CA LYS A 170 -19.33 -15.76 -3.79
C LYS A 170 -19.05 -16.78 -4.89
N ARG A 171 -19.53 -16.51 -6.10
CA ARG A 171 -19.31 -17.38 -7.28
C ARG A 171 -17.98 -17.13 -7.99
N GLY A 172 -17.20 -16.10 -7.60
CA GLY A 172 -15.98 -15.71 -8.29
C GLY A 172 -16.22 -15.08 -9.68
N GLU A 173 -17.44 -14.58 -9.95
CA GLU A 173 -17.83 -14.01 -11.23
C GLU A 173 -17.62 -12.49 -11.24
N THR A 174 -16.72 -12.01 -12.08
CA THR A 174 -16.49 -10.57 -12.20
C THR A 174 -17.52 -9.88 -13.07
N LYS A 175 -17.90 -8.66 -12.70
CA LYS A 175 -18.75 -7.77 -13.52
C LYS A 175 -17.96 -7.16 -14.69
N ILE A 176 -16.66 -6.88 -14.46
CA ILE A 176 -15.80 -6.21 -15.42
C ILE A 176 -14.97 -7.21 -16.23
N ASN A 177 -14.70 -6.89 -17.51
CA ASN A 177 -13.83 -7.70 -18.39
C ASN A 177 -12.43 -7.12 -18.49
N LYS A 178 -12.12 -6.04 -17.76
CA LYS A 178 -10.83 -5.38 -17.79
C LYS A 178 -9.89 -6.01 -16.77
N SER A 179 -8.60 -5.98 -17.06
CA SER A 179 -7.61 -6.35 -16.05
C SER A 179 -7.59 -5.32 -14.93
N ILE A 180 -7.46 -5.78 -13.69
CA ILE A 180 -7.39 -4.93 -12.51
C ILE A 180 -6.28 -5.37 -11.58
N THR A 181 -5.51 -4.40 -11.09
CA THR A 181 -4.57 -4.57 -9.99
C THR A 181 -5.01 -3.73 -8.80
N ALA A 182 -4.74 -4.20 -7.59
CA ALA A 182 -5.22 -3.55 -6.38
C ALA A 182 -4.22 -3.64 -5.23
N GLU A 183 -4.02 -2.51 -4.56
CA GLU A 183 -3.35 -2.40 -3.27
C GLU A 183 -4.42 -2.08 -2.22
N LEU A 184 -4.74 -3.06 -1.38
CA LEU A 184 -5.83 -2.96 -0.42
C LEU A 184 -5.32 -2.93 1.01
N GLY A 185 -6.17 -2.52 1.94
CA GLY A 185 -5.88 -2.60 3.36
C GLY A 185 -5.77 -4.05 3.85
N CYS A 186 -4.99 -4.27 4.88
CA CYS A 186 -4.76 -5.58 5.48
C CYS A 186 -4.88 -5.56 7.01
N VAL A 187 -4.79 -6.72 7.64
CA VAL A 187 -4.89 -6.85 9.09
C VAL A 187 -3.58 -6.50 9.78
N THR A 188 -2.45 -6.72 9.17
CA THR A 188 -1.09 -6.48 9.69
C THR A 188 -0.93 -6.97 11.14
N PRO A 189 -0.81 -8.28 11.37
CA PRO A 189 -0.62 -8.82 12.72
C PRO A 189 0.76 -8.44 13.25
N ILE A 190 0.81 -7.93 14.48
CA ILE A 190 2.05 -7.69 15.23
C ILE A 190 2.29 -8.92 16.10
N ILE A 191 3.33 -9.66 15.82
CA ILE A 191 3.66 -10.91 16.52
C ILE A 191 4.80 -10.64 17.49
N VAL A 192 4.54 -10.80 18.78
CA VAL A 192 5.55 -10.64 19.83
C VAL A 192 6.25 -11.96 20.08
N VAL A 193 7.57 -11.98 19.88
CA VAL A 193 8.41 -13.13 20.21
C VAL A 193 8.93 -12.97 21.65
N PRO A 194 8.68 -13.95 22.54
CA PRO A 194 9.13 -13.85 23.92
C PRO A 194 10.66 -13.88 24.03
N GLY A 195 11.18 -13.17 25.03
CA GLY A 195 12.62 -13.10 25.30
C GLY A 195 12.91 -12.46 26.66
N PRO A 196 14.18 -12.31 27.03
CA PRO A 196 14.58 -11.65 28.26
C PRO A 196 14.52 -10.13 28.16
N TRP A 197 13.32 -9.59 27.92
CA TRP A 197 13.11 -8.16 27.72
C TRP A 197 13.23 -7.40 29.04
N SER A 198 14.04 -6.36 29.04
CA SER A 198 14.13 -5.40 30.14
C SER A 198 12.92 -4.46 30.16
N LYS A 199 12.76 -3.67 31.21
CA LYS A 199 11.73 -2.60 31.27
C LYS A 199 11.92 -1.56 30.16
N ALA A 200 13.16 -1.29 29.75
CA ALA A 200 13.45 -0.38 28.66
C ALA A 200 13.01 -0.96 27.31
N ASP A 201 13.22 -2.26 27.08
CA ASP A 201 12.74 -2.96 25.89
C ASP A 201 11.21 -2.94 25.81
N ILE A 202 10.53 -3.23 26.93
CA ILE A 202 9.06 -3.19 27.00
C ILE A 202 8.54 -1.81 26.64
N LYS A 203 9.13 -0.75 27.19
CA LYS A 203 8.74 0.63 26.88
C LYS A 203 8.96 0.93 25.39
N TYR A 204 10.14 0.65 24.86
CA TYR A 204 10.49 0.88 23.46
C TYR A 204 9.55 0.13 22.51
N GLN A 205 9.30 -1.15 22.77
CA GLN A 205 8.42 -1.94 21.92
C GLN A 205 6.94 -1.51 22.03
N ALA A 206 6.51 -1.06 23.19
CA ALA A 206 5.18 -0.49 23.35
C ALA A 206 4.99 0.80 22.53
N GLU A 207 5.99 1.68 22.50
CA GLU A 207 6.01 2.88 21.66
C GLU A 207 6.01 2.50 20.17
N ASN A 208 6.77 1.49 19.76
CA ASN A 208 6.80 0.97 18.41
C ASN A 208 5.43 0.41 17.99
N ILE A 209 4.80 -0.42 18.82
CA ILE A 209 3.46 -0.99 18.58
C ILE A 209 2.42 0.14 18.47
N ALA A 210 2.44 1.10 19.40
CA ALA A 210 1.54 2.25 19.36
C ALA A 210 1.73 3.06 18.06
N THR A 211 2.97 3.29 17.63
CA THR A 211 3.28 3.97 16.37
C THR A 211 2.73 3.22 15.16
N GLN A 212 2.92 1.90 15.08
CA GLN A 212 2.37 1.09 13.99
C GLN A 212 0.84 1.17 13.91
N LYS A 213 0.17 1.37 15.04
CA LYS A 213 -1.29 1.52 15.09
C LYS A 213 -1.76 2.93 14.79
N LEU A 214 -1.13 3.95 15.39
CA LEU A 214 -1.66 5.32 15.41
C LEU A 214 -1.15 6.19 14.26
N HIS A 215 -0.05 5.80 13.62
CA HIS A 215 0.51 6.58 12.51
C HIS A 215 -0.55 6.89 11.45
N ASN A 216 -0.60 8.14 11.01
CA ASN A 216 -1.57 8.66 10.05
C ASN A 216 -3.04 8.40 10.45
N ALA A 217 -3.38 8.60 11.74
CA ALA A 217 -4.71 8.32 12.29
C ALA A 217 -5.20 6.88 11.99
N SER A 218 -4.29 5.91 11.89
CA SER A 218 -4.57 4.51 11.54
C SER A 218 -5.09 4.29 10.10
N PHE A 219 -4.92 5.26 9.20
CA PHE A 219 -5.36 5.15 7.81
C PHE A 219 -4.31 4.53 6.86
N ASN A 220 -3.20 4.03 7.38
CA ASN A 220 -2.27 3.28 6.57
C ASN A 220 -2.82 1.89 6.25
N CYS A 221 -2.59 1.42 5.03
CA CYS A 221 -2.97 0.06 4.61
C CYS A 221 -2.30 -1.03 5.46
N ILE A 222 -1.12 -0.73 6.01
CA ILE A 222 -0.31 -1.61 6.88
C ILE A 222 -0.43 -1.26 8.37
N ALA A 223 -1.42 -0.47 8.80
CA ALA A 223 -1.62 -0.18 10.21
C ALA A 223 -1.88 -1.47 11.01
N GLY A 224 -1.17 -1.66 12.13
CA GLY A 224 -1.35 -2.84 12.99
C GLY A 224 -2.78 -2.96 13.50
N GLN A 225 -3.44 -4.08 13.25
CA GLN A 225 -4.83 -4.31 13.65
C GLN A 225 -4.96 -5.39 14.73
N VAL A 226 -4.01 -6.32 14.78
CA VAL A 226 -4.00 -7.43 15.74
C VAL A 226 -2.64 -7.51 16.42
N LEU A 227 -2.65 -7.62 17.75
CA LEU A 227 -1.46 -7.86 18.54
C LEU A 227 -1.53 -9.28 19.11
N LEU A 228 -0.58 -10.12 18.71
CA LEU A 228 -0.44 -11.50 19.17
C LEU A 228 0.63 -11.55 20.29
N LEU A 229 0.19 -11.91 21.48
CA LEU A 229 1.05 -12.02 22.67
C LEU A 229 1.16 -13.49 23.10
N PRO A 230 2.36 -13.96 23.50
CA PRO A 230 2.52 -15.29 24.07
C PRO A 230 1.79 -15.40 25.42
N GLU A 231 0.96 -16.42 25.59
CA GLU A 231 0.15 -16.63 26.80
C GLU A 231 1.02 -16.81 28.04
N ASN A 232 2.06 -17.63 27.92
CA ASN A 232 2.91 -18.05 29.03
C ASN A 232 4.19 -17.19 29.20
N TRP A 233 4.26 -16.03 28.57
CA TRP A 233 5.38 -15.12 28.75
C TRP A 233 5.08 -14.10 29.86
N SER A 234 5.92 -14.07 30.90
CA SER A 234 5.72 -13.25 32.10
C SER A 234 5.55 -11.74 31.78
N ALA A 235 6.22 -11.23 30.74
CA ALA A 235 6.16 -9.84 30.36
C ALA A 235 4.96 -9.46 29.46
N SER A 236 4.11 -10.41 29.06
CA SER A 236 2.94 -10.13 28.18
C SER A 236 2.00 -9.09 28.79
N LYS A 237 1.72 -9.20 30.09
CA LYS A 237 0.82 -8.28 30.80
C LYS A 237 1.42 -6.88 30.90
N ASP A 238 2.71 -6.80 31.20
CA ASP A 238 3.42 -5.52 31.34
C ASP A 238 3.51 -4.82 29.98
N LEU A 239 3.83 -5.56 28.91
CA LEU A 239 3.83 -5.01 27.56
C LEU A 239 2.45 -4.49 27.16
N LEU A 240 1.39 -5.26 27.37
CA LEU A 240 0.03 -4.83 27.06
C LEU A 240 -0.38 -3.59 27.86
N ALA A 241 -0.06 -3.53 29.13
CA ALA A 241 -0.31 -2.38 29.98
C ALA A 241 0.44 -1.14 29.49
N GLN A 242 1.71 -1.31 29.10
CA GLN A 242 2.52 -0.20 28.56
C GLN A 242 2.00 0.26 27.20
N VAL A 243 1.58 -0.65 26.30
CA VAL A 243 0.94 -0.28 25.01
C VAL A 243 -0.31 0.54 25.27
N LYS A 244 -1.20 0.10 26.16
CA LYS A 244 -2.40 0.83 26.53
C LYS A 244 -2.09 2.22 27.08
N SER A 245 -1.12 2.32 27.97
CA SER A 245 -0.65 3.58 28.55
C SER A 245 -0.10 4.52 27.47
N THR A 246 0.74 4.01 26.57
CA THR A 246 1.32 4.80 25.48
C THR A 246 0.23 5.34 24.55
N ILE A 247 -0.71 4.51 24.13
CA ILE A 247 -1.85 4.92 23.29
C ILE A 247 -2.67 6.00 24.02
N SER A 248 -2.93 5.83 25.31
CA SER A 248 -3.78 6.76 26.09
C SER A 248 -3.16 8.13 26.33
N THR A 249 -1.84 8.24 26.23
CA THR A 249 -1.10 9.49 26.43
C THR A 249 -0.64 10.13 25.11
N THR A 250 -0.81 9.44 23.98
CA THR A 250 -0.43 9.98 22.67
C THR A 250 -1.52 10.92 22.15
N GLU A 251 -1.12 12.11 21.74
CA GLU A 251 -2.01 13.02 21.03
C GLU A 251 -2.37 12.43 19.67
N LEU A 252 -3.67 12.27 19.43
CA LEU A 252 -4.17 11.66 18.20
C LEU A 252 -4.40 12.72 17.13
N ARG A 253 -4.04 12.36 15.90
CA ARG A 253 -4.40 13.15 14.73
C ARG A 253 -5.89 12.99 14.44
N GLU A 254 -6.56 14.11 14.12
CA GLU A 254 -7.96 14.11 13.70
C GLU A 254 -8.19 13.21 12.48
N PRO A 255 -9.23 12.36 12.52
CA PRO A 255 -9.60 11.53 11.38
C PRO A 255 -10.12 12.39 10.22
N TYR A 256 -9.57 12.19 9.04
CA TYR A 256 -9.87 13.02 7.86
C TYR A 256 -10.67 12.28 6.76
N TYR A 257 -10.89 10.97 6.89
CA TYR A 257 -11.72 10.24 5.93
C TYR A 257 -13.21 10.39 6.22
N PRO A 258 -14.04 10.63 5.18
CA PRO A 258 -15.49 10.57 5.31
C PRO A 258 -15.97 9.21 5.83
N GLY A 259 -17.00 9.22 6.68
CA GLY A 259 -17.58 8.01 7.26
C GLY A 259 -16.78 7.37 8.40
N THR A 260 -15.72 8.04 8.90
CA THR A 260 -14.92 7.51 10.02
C THR A 260 -15.74 7.40 11.30
N LYS A 261 -16.58 8.39 11.61
CA LYS A 261 -17.45 8.37 12.80
C LYS A 261 -18.46 7.22 12.75
N ASP A 262 -19.09 7.01 11.61
CA ASP A 262 -20.08 5.93 11.42
C ASP A 262 -19.43 4.55 11.58
N ARG A 263 -18.23 4.39 11.03
CA ARG A 263 -17.44 3.16 11.17
C ARG A 263 -17.07 2.92 12.64
N TYR A 264 -16.66 3.98 13.33
CA TYR A 264 -16.34 3.91 14.75
C TYR A 264 -17.54 3.44 15.57
N GLU A 265 -18.69 4.11 15.43
CA GLU A 265 -19.92 3.72 16.14
C GLU A 265 -20.37 2.29 15.77
N SER A 266 -20.24 1.90 14.52
CA SER A 266 -20.54 0.53 14.08
C SER A 266 -19.67 -0.51 14.78
N ILE A 267 -18.35 -0.27 14.91
CA ILE A 267 -17.43 -1.18 15.61
C ILE A 267 -17.75 -1.21 17.10
N LYS A 268 -17.94 -0.02 17.70
CA LYS A 268 -18.32 0.10 19.11
C LYS A 268 -19.57 -0.69 19.47
N ASN A 269 -20.57 -0.62 18.61
CA ASN A 269 -21.84 -1.32 18.83
C ASN A 269 -21.75 -2.84 18.57
N ALA A 270 -20.78 -3.28 17.77
CA ALA A 270 -20.57 -4.69 17.44
C ALA A 270 -19.68 -5.45 18.43
N CYS A 271 -18.95 -4.74 19.30
CA CYS A 271 -17.98 -5.32 20.23
C CYS A 271 -18.49 -5.28 21.67
N GLU A 272 -18.77 -6.44 22.27
CA GLU A 272 -19.22 -6.54 23.67
C GLU A 272 -18.14 -6.19 24.70
N ASN A 273 -16.86 -6.42 24.39
CA ASN A 273 -15.73 -6.20 25.28
C ASN A 273 -14.75 -5.14 24.74
N LEU A 274 -15.28 -3.96 24.43
CA LEU A 274 -14.48 -2.88 23.89
C LEU A 274 -13.87 -2.04 25.04
N SER A 275 -12.54 -1.98 25.07
CA SER A 275 -11.81 -0.99 25.88
C SER A 275 -11.55 0.25 25.03
N LEU A 276 -12.31 1.31 25.30
CA LEU A 276 -12.14 2.61 24.62
C LEU A 276 -11.04 3.38 25.35
N ILE A 277 -9.86 3.50 24.76
CA ILE A 277 -8.74 4.25 25.36
C ILE A 277 -8.64 5.57 24.69
N HIS A 278 -8.99 6.00 23.74
CA HIS A 278 -9.09 7.30 23.06
C HIS A 278 -9.91 7.19 21.79
N ILE A 279 -10.84 8.05 21.72
CA ILE A 279 -11.49 8.32 20.44
C ILE A 279 -11.92 9.78 20.44
#